data_bfc3b169553c059ef48bc6b32216b32f
#
_entry.id   bfc3b169553c059ef48bc6b32216b32f
#
_cell.length_a   1.000
_cell.length_b   1.000
_cell.length_c   1.000
_cell.angle_alpha   90.00
_cell.angle_beta   90.00
_cell.angle_gamma   90.00
#
_symmetry.space_group_name_H-M   'P 1'
#
loop_
_entity.id
_entity.type
_entity.pdbx_description
1 polymer ?
#
loop_
_entity_poly.entity_id
_entity_poly.type
_entity_poly.pdbx_seq_one_letter_code
_entity_poly.pdbx_strand_id
1 'polypeptide(L)'
;MKKTLLAEFTAREGARDEVARLIGDYARAVREEEGNLVFDVYTRASAPRAFWIFEVYRDEDAFQAHLKAPYGGPFNVALAPLIEEDASVLTFLDPLSVRA
;
A
#
# COMPACT_ATOMS: atom_id res chain seq x y z
N MET A 1 -3.92 5.47 -19.15
CA MET A 1 -4.58 4.31 -18.50
C MET A 1 -4.16 4.24 -17.06
N LYS A 2 -5.12 4.13 -16.16
CA LYS A 2 -4.84 4.06 -14.73
C LYS A 2 -4.05 2.79 -14.39
N LYS A 3 -3.18 2.90 -13.39
CA LYS A 3 -2.46 1.77 -12.82
C LYS A 3 -3.12 1.42 -11.49
N THR A 4 -3.67 0.22 -11.39
CA THR A 4 -4.43 -0.23 -10.22
C THR A 4 -3.79 -1.48 -9.61
N LEU A 5 -3.66 -1.51 -8.29
CA LEU A 5 -3.06 -2.65 -7.61
C LEU A 5 -3.58 -2.81 -6.18
N LEU A 6 -3.37 -4.02 -5.68
CA LEU A 6 -3.51 -4.33 -4.26
C LEU A 6 -2.13 -4.60 -3.68
N ALA A 7 -1.86 -4.07 -2.49
CA ALA A 7 -0.70 -4.45 -1.71
C ALA A 7 -1.21 -5.15 -0.44
N GLU A 8 -0.59 -6.26 -0.08
CA GLU A 8 -1.04 -7.07 1.05
C GLU A 8 0.14 -7.46 1.92
N PHE A 9 -0.06 -7.44 3.22
CA PHE A 9 0.88 -7.97 4.19
C PHE A 9 0.17 -8.27 5.50
N THR A 10 0.78 -9.10 6.33
CA THR A 10 0.22 -9.52 7.60
C THR A 10 1.14 -9.07 8.72
N ALA A 11 0.63 -8.27 9.64
CA ALA A 11 1.39 -7.86 10.82
C ALA A 11 1.66 -9.08 11.70
N ARG A 12 2.89 -9.18 12.22
CA ARG A 12 3.19 -10.21 13.21
C ARG A 12 2.34 -10.02 14.45
N GLU A 13 2.13 -11.09 15.19
CA GLU A 13 1.39 -11.03 16.44
C GLU A 13 2.04 -9.97 17.36
N GLY A 14 1.21 -9.09 17.90
CA GLY A 14 1.68 -8.00 18.76
C GLY A 14 2.13 -6.75 18.02
N ALA A 15 2.28 -6.78 16.69
CA ALA A 15 2.78 -5.64 15.91
C ALA A 15 1.68 -4.87 15.17
N ARG A 16 0.44 -5.29 15.25
CA ARG A 16 -0.66 -4.72 14.46
C ARG A 16 -0.78 -3.20 14.60
N ASP A 17 -0.73 -2.70 15.82
CA ASP A 17 -0.96 -1.26 16.03
C ASP A 17 0.21 -0.43 15.51
N GLU A 18 1.43 -0.92 15.62
CA GLU A 18 2.58 -0.24 15.06
C GLU A 18 2.54 -0.25 13.52
N VAL A 19 2.17 -1.38 12.93
CA VAL A 19 1.99 -1.47 11.47
C VAL A 19 0.90 -0.51 11.02
N ALA A 20 -0.21 -0.44 11.75
CA ALA A 20 -1.30 0.49 11.43
C ALA A 20 -0.82 1.94 11.44
N ARG A 21 0.02 2.31 12.41
CA ARG A 21 0.58 3.65 12.49
C ARG A 21 1.53 3.93 11.30
N LEU A 22 2.41 2.97 11.00
CA LEU A 22 3.35 3.09 9.89
C LEU A 22 2.65 3.27 8.55
N ILE A 23 1.68 2.40 8.26
CA ILE A 23 0.97 2.49 6.98
C ILE A 23 0.08 3.73 6.91
N GLY A 24 -0.45 4.18 8.03
CA GLY A 24 -1.22 5.42 8.09
C GLY A 24 -0.38 6.63 7.75
N ASP A 25 0.83 6.72 8.30
CA ASP A 25 1.77 7.81 8.00
C ASP A 25 2.21 7.76 6.53
N TYR A 26 2.51 6.56 6.05
CA TYR A 26 2.89 6.36 4.65
C TYR A 26 1.75 6.74 3.70
N ALA A 27 0.52 6.37 4.03
CA ALA A 27 -0.66 6.71 3.24
C ALA A 27 -0.79 8.23 3.09
N ARG A 28 -0.56 8.99 4.16
CA ARG A 28 -0.62 10.45 4.08
C ARG A 28 0.41 11.00 3.11
N ALA A 29 1.63 10.46 3.15
CA ALA A 29 2.70 10.88 2.23
C ALA A 29 2.36 10.53 0.78
N VAL A 30 1.88 9.31 0.54
CA VAL A 30 1.53 8.87 -0.82
C VAL A 30 0.40 9.72 -1.40
N ARG A 31 -0.58 10.08 -0.59
CA ARG A 31 -1.72 10.90 -1.06
C ARG A 31 -1.32 12.31 -1.47
N GLU A 32 -0.14 12.79 -1.05
CA GLU A 32 0.41 14.05 -1.51
C GLU A 32 1.04 13.95 -2.90
N GLU A 33 1.27 12.74 -3.41
CA GLU A 33 1.79 12.56 -4.76
C GLU A 33 0.74 12.98 -5.78
N GLU A 34 1.14 13.82 -6.73
CA GLU A 34 0.21 14.36 -7.73
C GLU A 34 -0.51 13.27 -8.51
N GLY A 35 0.20 12.20 -8.82
CA GLY A 35 -0.33 11.10 -9.63
C GLY A 35 -1.05 10.01 -8.85
N ASN A 36 -1.11 10.10 -7.52
CA ASN A 36 -1.87 9.13 -6.73
C ASN A 36 -3.35 9.52 -6.70
N LEU A 37 -4.23 8.62 -7.10
CA LEU A 37 -5.67 8.84 -7.11
C LEU A 37 -6.36 8.19 -5.93
N VAL A 38 -5.90 7.01 -5.52
CA VAL A 38 -6.46 6.28 -4.37
C VAL A 38 -5.30 5.61 -3.62
N PHE A 39 -5.32 5.72 -2.32
CA PHE A 39 -4.45 4.95 -1.44
C PHE A 39 -5.25 4.69 -0.17
N ASP A 40 -6.05 3.62 -0.20
CA ASP A 40 -6.96 3.27 0.88
C ASP A 40 -6.45 2.03 1.60
N VAL A 41 -6.40 2.12 2.93
CA VAL A 41 -5.86 1.06 3.78
C VAL A 41 -7.02 0.36 4.48
N TYR A 42 -7.07 -0.96 4.33
CA TYR A 42 -8.06 -1.82 4.99
C TYR A 42 -7.36 -2.89 5.78
N THR A 43 -8.04 -3.42 6.78
CA THR A 43 -7.70 -4.72 7.34
C THR A 43 -8.88 -5.64 7.09
N ARG A 44 -8.61 -6.95 6.99
CA ARG A 44 -9.69 -7.93 6.81
C ARG A 44 -10.51 -8.00 8.11
N ALA A 45 -11.83 -7.94 7.97
CA ALA A 45 -12.71 -7.98 9.14
C ALA A 45 -12.52 -9.24 9.97
N SER A 46 -12.26 -10.38 9.30
CA SER A 46 -12.07 -11.68 9.96
C SER A 46 -10.63 -11.96 10.36
N ALA A 47 -9.69 -11.07 10.00
CA ALA A 47 -8.27 -11.23 10.28
C ALA A 47 -7.63 -9.85 10.45
N PRO A 48 -7.72 -9.25 11.65
CA PRO A 48 -7.33 -7.83 11.85
C PRO A 48 -5.86 -7.52 11.61
N ARG A 49 -5.00 -8.55 11.58
CA ARG A 49 -3.57 -8.36 11.27
C ARG A 49 -3.28 -8.40 9.78
N ALA A 50 -4.26 -8.76 8.94
CA ALA A 50 -4.10 -8.79 7.49
C ALA A 50 -4.46 -7.43 6.92
N PHE A 51 -3.48 -6.74 6.33
CA PHE A 51 -3.62 -5.41 5.76
C PHE A 51 -3.75 -5.51 4.25
N TRP A 52 -4.73 -4.81 3.71
CA TRP A 52 -4.99 -4.72 2.28
C TRP A 52 -5.02 -3.25 1.89
N ILE A 53 -4.18 -2.86 0.94
CA ILE A 53 -4.09 -1.49 0.47
C ILE A 53 -4.52 -1.46 -0.98
N PHE A 54 -5.56 -0.68 -1.28
CA PHE A 54 -6.05 -0.49 -2.64
C PHE A 54 -5.45 0.81 -3.18
N GLU A 55 -4.70 0.72 -4.28
CA GLU A 55 -3.95 1.83 -4.83
C GLU A 55 -4.30 2.04 -6.29
N VAL A 56 -4.51 3.31 -6.66
CA VAL A 56 -4.71 3.69 -8.05
C VAL A 56 -3.84 4.89 -8.36
N TYR A 57 -3.07 4.79 -9.43
CA TYR A 57 -2.24 5.88 -9.95
C TYR A 57 -2.79 6.32 -11.30
N ARG A 58 -2.59 7.61 -11.64
CA ARG A 58 -3.10 8.20 -12.87
C ARG A 58 -2.66 7.42 -14.12
N ASP A 59 -1.39 6.96 -14.12
CA ASP A 59 -0.80 6.22 -15.23
C ASP A 59 0.47 5.50 -14.76
N GLU A 60 1.15 4.83 -15.68
CA GLU A 60 2.38 4.12 -15.38
C GLU A 60 3.49 5.09 -14.90
N ASP A 61 3.57 6.28 -15.50
CA ASP A 61 4.59 7.26 -15.10
C ASP A 61 4.39 7.71 -13.66
N ALA A 62 3.15 7.92 -13.23
CA ALA A 62 2.83 8.26 -11.86
C ALA A 62 3.21 7.14 -10.89
N PHE A 63 2.98 5.88 -11.30
CA PHE A 63 3.38 4.74 -10.48
C PHE A 63 4.91 4.63 -10.37
N GLN A 64 5.62 4.86 -11.47
CA GLN A 64 7.09 4.87 -11.43
C GLN A 64 7.62 5.99 -10.53
N ALA A 65 7.00 7.16 -10.56
CA ALA A 65 7.35 8.26 -9.67
C ALA A 65 7.13 7.86 -8.19
N HIS A 66 6.03 7.16 -7.91
CA HIS A 66 5.76 6.63 -6.57
C HIS A 66 6.88 5.69 -6.10
N LEU A 67 7.32 4.78 -6.96
CA LEU A 67 8.38 3.83 -6.61
C LEU A 67 9.71 4.52 -6.30
N LYS A 68 9.94 5.72 -6.84
CA LYS A 68 11.16 6.50 -6.64
C LYS A 68 11.07 7.50 -5.50
N ALA A 69 9.91 7.62 -4.86
CA ALA A 69 9.71 8.58 -3.78
C ALA A 69 10.66 8.28 -2.60
N PRO A 70 11.25 9.32 -2.00
CA PRO A 70 12.30 9.12 -0.99
C PRO A 70 11.83 8.45 0.32
N TYR A 71 10.53 8.48 0.61
CA TYR A 71 10.00 7.88 1.83
C TYR A 71 9.68 6.38 1.69
N GLY A 72 9.70 5.83 0.47
CA GLY A 72 9.37 4.43 0.24
C GLY A 72 10.38 3.45 0.84
N GLY A 73 11.67 3.71 0.63
CA GLY A 73 12.73 2.88 1.19
C GLY A 73 12.68 2.81 2.70
N PRO A 74 12.69 3.96 3.42
CA PRO A 74 12.58 3.96 4.87
C PRO A 74 11.31 3.26 5.39
N PHE A 75 10.17 3.43 4.71
CA PHE A 75 8.95 2.72 5.08
C PHE A 75 9.16 1.20 5.00
N ASN A 76 9.70 0.71 3.90
CA ASN A 76 9.91 -0.73 3.71
C ASN A 76 10.89 -1.30 4.74
N VAL A 77 11.93 -0.56 5.08
CA VAL A 77 12.89 -0.98 6.11
C VAL A 77 12.20 -1.07 7.48
N ALA A 78 11.35 -0.12 7.81
CA ALA A 78 10.64 -0.12 9.09
C ALA A 78 9.58 -1.23 9.14
N LEU A 79 8.93 -1.52 8.03
CA LEU A 79 7.86 -2.51 7.93
C LEU A 79 8.38 -3.95 8.00
N ALA A 80 9.48 -4.23 7.34
CA ALA A 80 9.98 -5.60 7.15
C ALA A 80 10.03 -6.45 8.43
N PRO A 81 10.57 -5.97 9.55
CA PRO A 81 10.62 -6.80 10.77
C PRO A 81 9.25 -6.99 11.44
N LEU A 82 8.24 -6.24 11.04
CA LEU A 82 6.93 -6.24 11.69
C LEU A 82 5.90 -7.09 10.96
N ILE A 83 6.23 -7.63 9.80
CA ILE A 83 5.30 -8.43 8.98
C ILE A 83 5.80 -9.86 8.78
N GLU A 84 4.87 -10.75 8.44
CA GLU A 84 5.17 -12.17 8.22
C GLU A 84 5.80 -12.42 6.86
N GLU A 85 5.41 -11.67 5.86
CA GLU A 85 5.96 -11.77 4.50
C GLU A 85 7.34 -11.12 4.43
N ASP A 86 8.12 -11.43 3.41
CA ASP A 86 9.42 -10.78 3.19
C ASP A 86 9.26 -9.32 2.80
N ALA A 87 8.16 -9.01 2.11
CA ALA A 87 7.81 -7.65 1.67
C ALA A 87 6.31 -7.62 1.35
N SER A 88 5.78 -6.44 1.10
CA SER A 88 4.40 -6.30 0.60
C SER A 88 4.22 -7.13 -0.66
N VAL A 89 3.12 -7.87 -0.73
CA VAL A 89 2.76 -8.66 -1.90
C VAL A 89 1.89 -7.80 -2.80
N LEU A 90 2.37 -7.51 -4.01
CA LEU A 90 1.66 -6.65 -4.94
C LEU A 90 0.92 -7.50 -5.99
N THR A 91 -0.36 -7.17 -6.20
CA THR A 91 -1.18 -7.78 -7.22
C THR A 91 -1.71 -6.66 -8.12
N PHE A 92 -1.28 -6.66 -9.39
CA PHE A 92 -1.76 -5.66 -10.34
C PHE A 92 -3.08 -6.09 -10.92
N LEU A 93 -3.99 -5.12 -11.09
CA LEU A 93 -5.36 -5.38 -11.53
C LEU A 93 -5.63 -4.66 -12.83
N ASP A 94 -6.23 -5.39 -13.78
CA ASP A 94 -6.73 -4.80 -15.02
C ASP A 94 -8.24 -4.58 -14.89
N PRO A 95 -8.75 -3.40 -15.28
CA PRO A 95 -10.19 -3.15 -15.18
C PRO A 95 -10.95 -4.01 -16.19
N LEU A 96 -11.96 -4.71 -15.73
CA LEU A 96 -12.88 -5.46 -16.57
C LEU A 96 -14.24 -4.78 -16.63
N SER A 97 -14.75 -4.40 -15.47
CA SER A 97 -16.02 -3.69 -15.36
C SER A 97 -15.93 -2.81 -14.11
N VAL A 98 -15.56 -1.57 -14.30
CA VAL A 98 -15.37 -0.61 -13.21
C VAL A 98 -16.07 0.71 -13.55
N ARG A 99 -16.49 1.40 -12.52
CA ARG A 99 -17.09 2.71 -12.68
C ARG A 99 -15.97 3.75 -12.89
N ALA A 100 -16.14 4.60 -13.87
CA ALA A 100 -15.15 5.62 -14.18
C ALA A 100 -15.12 6.71 -13.09
#